data_e2b9c73ffdf06707cd217fc1c43131bf
#
_entry.id   e2b9c73ffdf06707cd217fc1c43131bf
#
_cell.length_a   1.000
_cell.length_b   1.000
_cell.length_c   1.000
_cell.angle_alpha   90.00
_cell.angle_beta   90.00
_cell.angle_gamma   90.00
#
_symmetry.space_group_name_H-M   'P 1'
#
loop_
_entity.id
_entity.type
_entity.pdbx_description
1 polymer ?
#
loop_
_entity_poly.entity_id
_entity_poly.type
_entity_poly.pdbx_seq_one_letter_code
_entity_poly.pdbx_strand_id
1 'polypeptide(L)'
;MTLILNNTEVAQAVTMAECVDAIEDAFIEVGRGWAMSDPRIDRHMPTSKEAIAQELGIPVDQLEHKILNERLAKDAYVEPEAFNAPLIYMFKTMFGAIHKTGIAAVRTSSEVMSMPVVDGKLRYCKIPTGPGGRYTSLIQLFSARTGQLLCIMPDGYIQRNRVVATGAVGTKHLARKDAKRVGILGSGMMAGGSIEATLVVRPGIEHIKVFSPNAKHREAFVERWREQTKIDIVAVESAEAAMRDVDIAIGATNTFTPVLRGEWIAPGTHINSTTPGETDEACHRRADVRVMTWWSHSDRFDADNYVLPAAPEAHVKMFSSKRKEDNSPWRLNTPQWPTAELGNLLAGKAAGRTSPKQITFHINASAGVQFAALGGKILENARKKGLGHEVPTDWFLEELHP
;
A
#
# COMPACT_ATOMS: atom_id res chain seq x y z
N MET A 1 -20.39 18.31 14.55
CA MET A 1 -20.92 17.46 13.45
C MET A 1 -19.82 16.52 12.98
N THR A 2 -20.18 15.27 12.67
CA THR A 2 -19.29 14.26 12.10
C THR A 2 -19.51 14.18 10.60
N LEU A 3 -18.44 14.24 9.79
CA LEU A 3 -18.54 14.22 8.33
C LEU A 3 -18.50 12.77 7.80
N ILE A 4 -19.38 12.43 6.88
CA ILE A 4 -19.35 11.17 6.15
C ILE A 4 -19.03 11.45 4.69
N LEU A 5 -18.00 10.78 4.15
CA LEU A 5 -17.58 10.91 2.76
C LEU A 5 -17.75 9.57 2.01
N ASN A 6 -18.08 9.64 0.73
CA ASN A 6 -18.03 8.52 -0.20
C ASN A 6 -16.71 8.51 -0.99
N ASN A 7 -16.48 7.46 -1.81
CA ASN A 7 -15.24 7.32 -2.59
C ASN A 7 -14.98 8.48 -3.57
N THR A 8 -16.04 9.00 -4.20
CA THR A 8 -15.91 10.10 -5.17
C THR A 8 -15.51 11.39 -4.48
N GLU A 9 -16.11 11.70 -3.35
CA GLU A 9 -15.79 12.87 -2.54
C GLU A 9 -14.38 12.81 -1.97
N VAL A 10 -13.94 11.63 -1.50
CA VAL A 10 -12.56 11.41 -1.08
C VAL A 10 -11.57 11.69 -2.22
N ALA A 11 -11.87 11.20 -3.43
CA ALA A 11 -11.01 11.42 -4.60
C ALA A 11 -10.96 12.89 -5.03
N GLN A 12 -12.07 13.63 -4.89
CA GLN A 12 -12.16 15.06 -5.21
C GLN A 12 -11.50 15.95 -4.14
N ALA A 13 -11.36 15.43 -2.93
CA ALA A 13 -10.87 16.22 -1.80
C ALA A 13 -9.38 16.53 -1.87
N VAL A 14 -8.55 15.67 -2.50
CA VAL A 14 -7.09 15.77 -2.40
C VAL A 14 -6.39 15.46 -3.73
N THR A 15 -5.32 16.18 -4.03
CA THR A 15 -4.40 15.94 -5.14
C THR A 15 -3.23 15.05 -4.71
N MET A 16 -2.50 14.45 -5.68
CA MET A 16 -1.31 13.66 -5.37
C MET A 16 -0.20 14.50 -4.71
N ALA A 17 -0.04 15.76 -5.13
CA ALA A 17 0.93 16.67 -4.50
C ALA A 17 0.62 16.88 -3.01
N GLU A 18 -0.64 17.16 -2.68
CA GLU A 18 -1.08 17.28 -1.27
C GLU A 18 -0.93 15.97 -0.48
N CYS A 19 -1.09 14.81 -1.15
CA CYS A 19 -0.82 13.52 -0.51
C CYS A 19 0.66 13.36 -0.16
N VAL A 20 1.56 13.72 -1.08
CA VAL A 20 3.02 13.66 -0.85
C VAL A 20 3.42 14.57 0.31
N ASP A 21 2.94 15.82 0.31
CA ASP A 21 3.26 16.79 1.35
C ASP A 21 2.73 16.35 2.73
N ALA A 22 1.49 15.85 2.79
CA ALA A 22 0.90 15.35 4.03
C ALA A 22 1.65 14.14 4.61
N ILE A 23 2.09 13.22 3.75
CA ILE A 23 2.90 12.05 4.14
C ILE A 23 4.28 12.49 4.63
N GLU A 24 4.94 13.40 3.92
CA GLU A 24 6.26 13.91 4.31
C GLU A 24 6.19 14.58 5.68
N ASP A 25 5.24 15.48 5.88
CA ASP A 25 5.00 16.15 7.17
C ASP A 25 4.78 15.15 8.32
N ALA A 26 3.96 14.12 8.06
CA ALA A 26 3.67 13.11 9.08
C ALA A 26 4.91 12.30 9.47
N PHE A 27 5.76 11.92 8.51
CA PHE A 27 6.99 11.19 8.83
C PHE A 27 8.07 12.08 9.45
N ILE A 28 8.08 13.38 9.19
CA ILE A 28 8.89 14.33 9.96
C ILE A 28 8.47 14.29 11.45
N GLU A 29 7.16 14.32 11.72
CA GLU A 29 6.65 14.23 13.10
C GLU A 29 6.96 12.86 13.75
N VAL A 30 6.89 11.76 12.99
CA VAL A 30 7.36 10.44 13.45
C VAL A 30 8.82 10.49 13.87
N GLY A 31 9.69 11.03 13.02
CA GLY A 31 11.12 11.15 13.29
C GLY A 31 11.45 12.05 14.49
N ARG A 32 10.59 13.01 14.81
CA ARG A 32 10.67 13.87 15.99
C ARG A 32 10.12 13.22 17.26
N GLY A 33 9.38 12.11 17.14
CA GLY A 33 8.69 11.47 18.26
C GLY A 33 7.33 12.12 18.62
N TRP A 34 6.75 12.88 17.70
CA TRP A 34 5.48 13.63 17.89
C TRP A 34 4.31 13.03 17.11
N ALA A 35 4.46 11.80 16.66
CA ALA A 35 3.41 11.01 16.05
C ALA A 35 3.48 9.58 16.54
N MET A 36 2.32 8.92 16.59
CA MET A 36 2.18 7.51 16.96
C MET A 36 1.76 6.70 15.75
N SER A 37 2.25 5.48 15.68
CA SER A 37 1.82 4.51 14.68
C SER A 37 1.94 3.11 15.26
N ASP A 38 0.85 2.37 15.28
CA ASP A 38 0.87 0.97 15.69
C ASP A 38 1.14 0.03 14.51
N PRO A 39 1.70 -1.15 14.77
CA PRO A 39 1.78 -2.21 13.79
C PRO A 39 0.41 -2.58 13.24
N ARG A 40 0.39 -3.05 11.99
CA ARG A 40 -0.82 -3.64 11.40
C ARG A 40 -1.17 -4.93 12.17
N ILE A 41 -2.40 -5.02 12.61
CA ILE A 41 -2.97 -6.21 13.23
C ILE A 41 -3.88 -6.89 12.19
N ASP A 42 -3.56 -8.13 11.85
CA ASP A 42 -4.38 -8.98 11.00
C ASP A 42 -4.99 -10.11 11.86
N ARG A 43 -6.29 -10.33 11.70
CA ARG A 43 -7.00 -11.45 12.34
C ARG A 43 -7.73 -12.23 11.24
N HIS A 44 -7.70 -13.54 11.35
CA HIS A 44 -8.27 -14.43 10.36
C HIS A 44 -9.24 -15.41 11.00
N MET A 45 -10.29 -15.73 10.24
CA MET A 45 -11.30 -16.71 10.65
C MET A 45 -11.71 -17.51 9.40
N PRO A 46 -11.87 -18.83 9.49
CA PRO A 46 -12.37 -19.59 8.35
C PRO A 46 -13.79 -19.14 8.00
N THR A 47 -14.10 -19.16 6.71
CA THR A 47 -15.46 -19.02 6.19
C THR A 47 -15.67 -20.03 5.07
N SER A 48 -16.88 -20.14 4.54
CA SER A 48 -17.20 -21.10 3.48
C SER A 48 -18.08 -20.50 2.41
N LYS A 49 -18.17 -21.18 1.27
CA LYS A 49 -19.08 -20.81 0.18
C LYS A 49 -20.53 -20.85 0.66
N GLU A 50 -20.88 -21.84 1.47
CA GLU A 50 -22.22 -22.05 2.04
C GLU A 50 -22.62 -20.89 2.94
N ALA A 51 -21.72 -20.47 3.85
CA ALA A 51 -21.96 -19.34 4.75
C ALA A 51 -22.16 -18.03 3.97
N ILE A 52 -21.35 -17.77 2.96
CA ILE A 52 -21.46 -16.57 2.13
C ILE A 52 -22.75 -16.61 1.32
N ALA A 53 -23.10 -17.73 0.70
CA ALA A 53 -24.30 -17.89 -0.09
C ALA A 53 -25.55 -17.71 0.77
N GLN A 54 -25.56 -18.28 1.98
CA GLN A 54 -26.63 -18.10 2.96
C GLN A 54 -26.84 -16.62 3.31
N GLU A 55 -25.77 -15.88 3.62
CA GLU A 55 -25.86 -14.46 3.95
C GLU A 55 -26.33 -13.61 2.77
N LEU A 56 -26.00 -14.02 1.54
CA LEU A 56 -26.45 -13.35 0.30
C LEU A 56 -27.86 -13.77 -0.14
N GLY A 57 -28.47 -14.77 0.51
CA GLY A 57 -29.79 -15.31 0.17
C GLY A 57 -29.83 -15.97 -1.21
N ILE A 58 -28.75 -16.66 -1.63
CA ILE A 58 -28.61 -17.32 -2.91
C ILE A 58 -28.19 -18.80 -2.76
N PRO A 59 -28.49 -19.66 -3.74
CA PRO A 59 -27.95 -21.02 -3.80
C PRO A 59 -26.41 -21.00 -3.90
N VAL A 60 -25.74 -21.99 -3.29
CA VAL A 60 -24.27 -22.09 -3.26
C VAL A 60 -23.67 -22.22 -4.66
N ASP A 61 -24.32 -22.94 -5.54
CA ASP A 61 -23.92 -23.16 -6.93
C ASP A 61 -23.96 -21.88 -7.79
N GLN A 62 -24.72 -20.85 -7.34
CA GLN A 62 -24.80 -19.56 -8.00
C GLN A 62 -23.77 -18.54 -7.47
N LEU A 63 -23.11 -18.83 -6.34
CA LEU A 63 -22.21 -17.88 -5.67
C LEU A 63 -21.09 -17.41 -6.57
N GLU A 64 -20.36 -18.33 -7.20
CA GLU A 64 -19.22 -18.01 -8.06
C GLU A 64 -19.65 -17.16 -9.25
N HIS A 65 -20.71 -17.58 -9.95
CA HIS A 65 -21.29 -16.82 -11.06
C HIS A 65 -21.67 -15.40 -10.63
N LYS A 66 -22.38 -15.25 -9.49
CA LYS A 66 -22.81 -13.94 -8.97
C LYS A 66 -21.63 -13.03 -8.66
N ILE A 67 -20.57 -13.56 -8.06
CA ILE A 67 -19.40 -12.76 -7.74
C ILE A 67 -18.63 -12.37 -8.99
N LEU A 68 -18.36 -13.31 -9.90
CA LEU A 68 -17.59 -13.05 -11.12
C LEU A 68 -18.30 -12.12 -12.09
N ASN A 69 -19.62 -12.25 -12.26
CA ASN A 69 -20.36 -11.49 -13.28
C ASN A 69 -21.02 -10.20 -12.74
N GLU A 70 -21.41 -10.16 -11.46
CA GLU A 70 -22.15 -9.03 -10.93
C GLU A 70 -21.31 -8.13 -10.01
N ARG A 71 -20.30 -8.69 -9.33
CA ARG A 71 -19.52 -7.97 -8.30
C ARG A 71 -18.14 -7.55 -8.73
N LEU A 72 -17.57 -8.13 -9.77
CA LEU A 72 -16.29 -7.66 -10.29
C LEU A 72 -16.44 -6.32 -11.03
N ALA A 73 -15.40 -5.49 -10.95
CA ALA A 73 -15.25 -4.38 -11.87
C ALA A 73 -14.97 -4.91 -13.28
N LYS A 74 -15.37 -4.16 -14.33
CA LYS A 74 -15.18 -4.57 -15.74
C LYS A 74 -13.75 -5.00 -16.08
N ASP A 75 -12.77 -4.38 -15.43
CA ASP A 75 -11.35 -4.63 -15.66
C ASP A 75 -10.69 -5.41 -14.51
N ALA A 76 -11.49 -5.89 -13.54
CA ALA A 76 -10.98 -6.69 -12.43
C ALA A 76 -10.99 -8.17 -12.80
N TYR A 77 -9.93 -8.84 -12.42
CA TYR A 77 -9.80 -10.28 -12.59
C TYR A 77 -9.69 -10.95 -11.22
N VAL A 78 -10.54 -11.91 -10.98
CA VAL A 78 -10.38 -12.86 -9.88
C VAL A 78 -10.08 -14.20 -10.51
N GLU A 79 -8.99 -14.83 -10.07
CA GLU A 79 -8.63 -16.17 -10.54
C GLU A 79 -9.81 -17.11 -10.27
N PRO A 80 -10.31 -17.89 -11.26
CA PRO A 80 -11.40 -18.85 -11.03
C PRO A 80 -11.09 -19.82 -9.90
N GLU A 81 -9.81 -20.15 -9.73
CA GLU A 81 -9.29 -20.99 -8.64
C GLU A 81 -9.49 -20.40 -7.26
N ALA A 82 -9.79 -19.10 -7.16
CA ALA A 82 -10.07 -18.43 -5.88
C ALA A 82 -11.20 -19.11 -5.10
N PHE A 83 -12.18 -19.66 -5.80
CA PHE A 83 -13.30 -20.38 -5.20
C PHE A 83 -13.00 -21.85 -4.91
N ASN A 84 -11.88 -22.38 -5.40
CA ASN A 84 -11.41 -23.75 -5.15
C ASN A 84 -10.42 -23.82 -3.99
N ALA A 85 -9.90 -22.68 -3.55
CA ALA A 85 -9.07 -22.56 -2.36
C ALA A 85 -9.92 -22.25 -1.12
N PRO A 86 -9.45 -22.59 0.09
CA PRO A 86 -10.13 -22.23 1.34
C PRO A 86 -10.41 -20.73 1.42
N LEU A 87 -11.65 -20.39 1.76
CA LEU A 87 -12.06 -19.01 1.99
C LEU A 87 -11.79 -18.61 3.44
N ILE A 88 -11.27 -17.41 3.61
CA ILE A 88 -10.85 -16.87 4.88
C ILE A 88 -11.44 -15.47 5.03
N TYR A 89 -12.17 -15.23 6.12
CA TYR A 89 -12.47 -13.88 6.56
C TYR A 89 -11.23 -13.26 7.19
N MET A 90 -10.88 -12.04 6.80
CA MET A 90 -9.77 -11.30 7.36
C MET A 90 -10.20 -9.91 7.83
N PHE A 91 -9.91 -9.61 9.07
CA PHE A 91 -10.07 -8.28 9.64
C PHE A 91 -8.71 -7.65 9.93
N LYS A 92 -8.50 -6.45 9.43
CA LYS A 92 -7.26 -5.70 9.63
C LYS A 92 -7.54 -4.39 10.34
N THR A 93 -6.66 -4.01 11.25
CA THR A 93 -6.68 -2.70 11.89
C THR A 93 -5.30 -2.05 11.84
N MET A 94 -5.30 -0.73 11.73
CA MET A 94 -4.11 0.10 11.84
C MET A 94 -4.49 1.42 12.53
N PHE A 95 -3.68 1.82 13.49
CA PHE A 95 -3.86 3.07 14.21
C PHE A 95 -2.68 4.02 13.95
N GLY A 96 -2.96 5.32 13.91
CA GLY A 96 -1.94 6.36 13.92
C GLY A 96 -2.49 7.70 14.38
N ALA A 97 -1.64 8.52 14.99
CA ALA A 97 -2.00 9.87 15.42
C ALA A 97 -0.84 10.84 15.22
N ILE A 98 -1.16 12.09 14.90
CA ILE A 98 -0.19 13.15 14.64
C ILE A 98 -0.50 14.33 15.56
N HIS A 99 0.44 14.66 16.43
CA HIS A 99 0.26 15.73 17.40
C HIS A 99 0.04 17.10 16.71
N LYS A 100 0.85 17.44 15.70
CA LYS A 100 0.79 18.72 14.97
C LYS A 100 -0.61 19.02 14.43
N THR A 101 -1.25 18.03 13.79
CA THR A 101 -2.60 18.19 13.22
C THR A 101 -3.71 17.95 14.25
N GLY A 102 -3.43 17.23 15.33
CA GLY A 102 -4.42 16.79 16.31
C GLY A 102 -5.38 15.73 15.73
N ILE A 103 -4.95 14.98 14.73
CA ILE A 103 -5.74 13.93 14.10
C ILE A 103 -5.22 12.56 14.54
N ALA A 104 -6.15 11.72 15.00
CA ALA A 104 -5.96 10.30 15.16
C ALA A 104 -6.83 9.56 14.12
N ALA A 105 -6.34 8.43 13.63
CA ALA A 105 -7.04 7.63 12.62
C ALA A 105 -7.02 6.15 13.00
N VAL A 106 -8.15 5.47 12.84
CA VAL A 106 -8.25 4.02 12.80
C VAL A 106 -8.67 3.61 11.40
N ARG A 107 -7.85 2.80 10.76
CA ARG A 107 -8.20 2.14 9.50
C ARG A 107 -8.65 0.74 9.81
N THR A 108 -9.83 0.35 9.34
CA THR A 108 -10.35 -1.00 9.38
C THR A 108 -10.55 -1.55 7.98
N SER A 109 -10.31 -2.85 7.78
CA SER A 109 -10.59 -3.55 6.54
C SER A 109 -11.22 -4.89 6.87
N SER A 110 -12.42 -5.12 6.35
CA SER A 110 -13.19 -6.35 6.50
C SER A 110 -13.26 -7.02 5.13
N GLU A 111 -12.66 -8.19 5.00
CA GLU A 111 -12.42 -8.81 3.69
C GLU A 111 -12.68 -10.32 3.77
N VAL A 112 -13.25 -10.88 2.71
CA VAL A 112 -13.16 -12.31 2.42
C VAL A 112 -12.11 -12.50 1.34
N MET A 113 -11.23 -13.49 1.53
CA MET A 113 -10.13 -13.75 0.62
C MET A 113 -9.86 -15.24 0.49
N SER A 114 -9.11 -15.59 -0.53
CA SER A 114 -8.49 -16.91 -0.69
C SER A 114 -7.06 -16.76 -1.21
N MET A 115 -6.30 -17.85 -1.13
CA MET A 115 -4.92 -17.89 -1.64
C MET A 115 -4.74 -19.13 -2.52
N PRO A 116 -5.28 -19.14 -3.74
CA PRO A 116 -5.09 -20.22 -4.69
C PRO A 116 -3.65 -20.29 -5.19
N VAL A 117 -3.23 -21.49 -5.60
CA VAL A 117 -2.01 -21.68 -6.37
C VAL A 117 -2.39 -21.75 -7.85
N VAL A 118 -1.95 -20.77 -8.62
CA VAL A 118 -2.18 -20.66 -10.06
C VAL A 118 -0.83 -20.70 -10.76
N ASP A 119 -0.64 -21.62 -11.70
CA ASP A 119 0.64 -21.86 -12.41
C ASP A 119 1.84 -22.01 -11.45
N GLY A 120 1.64 -22.75 -10.36
CA GLY A 120 2.66 -23.01 -9.34
C GLY A 120 3.00 -21.77 -8.47
N LYS A 121 2.25 -20.68 -8.56
CA LYS A 121 2.46 -19.46 -7.80
C LYS A 121 1.26 -19.15 -6.91
N LEU A 122 1.54 -18.80 -5.66
CA LEU A 122 0.53 -18.35 -4.72
C LEU A 122 -0.03 -16.98 -5.15
N ARG A 123 -1.35 -16.86 -5.24
CA ARG A 123 -2.07 -15.63 -5.56
C ARG A 123 -2.89 -15.17 -4.36
N TYR A 124 -2.99 -13.88 -4.17
CA TYR A 124 -3.87 -13.27 -3.18
C TYR A 124 -5.12 -12.76 -3.88
N CYS A 125 -6.26 -13.41 -3.61
CA CYS A 125 -7.54 -13.08 -4.23
C CYS A 125 -8.52 -12.57 -3.19
N LYS A 126 -9.04 -11.37 -3.38
CA LYS A 126 -10.12 -10.80 -2.57
C LYS A 126 -11.46 -11.03 -3.24
N ILE A 127 -12.45 -11.41 -2.45
CA ILE A 127 -13.84 -11.54 -2.88
C ILE A 127 -14.55 -10.19 -2.70
N PRO A 128 -15.08 -9.58 -3.78
CA PRO A 128 -15.76 -8.29 -3.67
C PRO A 128 -17.01 -8.34 -2.79
N THR A 129 -17.20 -7.36 -1.93
CA THR A 129 -18.39 -7.20 -1.09
C THR A 129 -19.59 -6.66 -1.87
N GLY A 130 -19.35 -5.84 -2.89
CA GLY A 130 -20.40 -5.22 -3.69
C GLY A 130 -20.04 -5.09 -5.17
N PRO A 131 -21.04 -4.73 -6.02
CA PRO A 131 -20.86 -4.55 -7.46
C PRO A 131 -19.75 -3.57 -7.80
N GLY A 132 -19.05 -3.79 -8.93
CA GLY A 132 -17.96 -2.94 -9.40
C GLY A 132 -16.64 -3.14 -8.65
N GLY A 133 -16.39 -4.33 -8.08
CA GLY A 133 -15.17 -4.65 -7.37
C GLY A 133 -14.99 -3.85 -6.08
N ARG A 134 -16.09 -3.57 -5.38
CA ARG A 134 -16.05 -2.79 -4.14
C ARG A 134 -15.83 -3.68 -2.92
N TYR A 135 -15.05 -3.17 -1.97
CA TYR A 135 -14.65 -3.85 -0.73
C TYR A 135 -14.96 -2.96 0.47
N THR A 136 -15.14 -3.56 1.64
CA THR A 136 -15.41 -2.83 2.88
C THR A 136 -14.09 -2.52 3.59
N SER A 137 -13.65 -1.27 3.46
CA SER A 137 -12.54 -0.73 4.24
C SER A 137 -12.84 0.71 4.59
N LEU A 138 -12.72 1.06 5.86
CA LEU A 138 -13.09 2.36 6.38
C LEU A 138 -11.92 3.01 7.13
N ILE A 139 -11.91 4.33 7.11
CA ILE A 139 -11.08 5.16 7.97
C ILE A 139 -11.99 6.00 8.84
N GLN A 140 -11.76 5.93 10.14
CA GLN A 140 -12.41 6.75 11.15
C GLN A 140 -11.36 7.75 11.67
N LEU A 141 -11.71 9.03 11.63
CA LEU A 141 -10.86 10.09 12.14
C LEU A 141 -11.41 10.63 13.44
N PHE A 142 -10.53 10.77 14.41
CA PHE A 142 -10.83 11.33 15.73
C PHE A 142 -9.97 12.57 15.99
N SER A 143 -10.50 13.46 16.78
CA SER A 143 -9.70 14.54 17.37
C SER A 143 -8.81 13.96 18.46
N ALA A 144 -7.50 14.02 18.27
CA ALA A 144 -6.55 13.68 19.33
C ALA A 144 -6.51 14.74 20.47
N ARG A 145 -7.32 15.79 20.37
CA ARG A 145 -7.45 16.85 21.38
C ARG A 145 -8.69 16.69 22.24
N THR A 146 -9.82 16.23 21.64
CA THR A 146 -11.12 16.18 22.31
C THR A 146 -11.71 14.77 22.39
N GLY A 147 -11.12 13.79 21.69
CA GLY A 147 -11.64 12.43 21.59
C GLY A 147 -12.81 12.25 20.61
N GLN A 148 -13.38 13.34 20.10
CA GLN A 148 -14.57 13.28 19.25
C GLN A 148 -14.31 12.62 17.90
N LEU A 149 -15.29 11.86 17.38
CA LEU A 149 -15.33 11.37 16.01
C LEU A 149 -15.54 12.55 15.06
N LEU A 150 -14.60 12.73 14.12
CA LEU A 150 -14.60 13.83 13.16
C LEU A 150 -15.11 13.44 11.78
N CYS A 151 -14.78 12.22 11.33
CA CYS A 151 -15.10 11.78 9.98
C CYS A 151 -15.08 10.26 9.85
N ILE A 152 -15.93 9.74 8.95
CA ILE A 152 -15.89 8.36 8.45
C ILE A 152 -15.80 8.41 6.94
N MET A 153 -14.82 7.68 6.35
CA MET A 153 -14.62 7.65 4.91
C MET A 153 -14.12 6.28 4.42
N PRO A 154 -14.37 5.92 3.14
CA PRO A 154 -13.80 4.71 2.54
C PRO A 154 -12.28 4.81 2.38
N ASP A 155 -11.59 3.66 2.52
CA ASP A 155 -10.13 3.57 2.41
C ASP A 155 -9.61 3.48 0.96
N GLY A 156 -10.41 3.04 -0.01
CA GLY A 156 -9.92 2.63 -1.33
C GLY A 156 -8.98 3.60 -2.03
N TYR A 157 -9.35 4.87 -2.13
CA TYR A 157 -8.51 5.93 -2.72
C TYR A 157 -7.28 6.23 -1.85
N ILE A 158 -7.49 6.30 -0.55
CA ILE A 158 -6.43 6.57 0.42
C ILE A 158 -5.41 5.43 0.45
N GLN A 159 -5.86 4.19 0.37
CA GLN A 159 -4.99 3.00 0.34
C GLN A 159 -3.98 3.07 -0.82
N ARG A 160 -4.41 3.47 -2.01
CA ARG A 160 -3.52 3.70 -3.15
C ARG A 160 -2.57 4.86 -2.88
N ASN A 161 -3.14 6.01 -2.56
CA ASN A 161 -2.37 7.26 -2.53
C ASN A 161 -1.37 7.31 -1.37
N ARG A 162 -1.70 6.74 -0.19
CA ARG A 162 -0.73 6.69 0.93
C ARG A 162 0.50 5.84 0.59
N VAL A 163 0.34 4.74 -0.17
CA VAL A 163 1.46 3.89 -0.56
C VAL A 163 2.36 4.61 -1.55
N VAL A 164 1.78 5.13 -2.63
CA VAL A 164 2.57 5.76 -3.69
C VAL A 164 3.17 7.09 -3.27
N ALA A 165 2.46 7.88 -2.47
CA ALA A 165 3.00 9.11 -1.89
C ALA A 165 4.18 8.83 -0.95
N THR A 166 4.10 7.79 -0.13
CA THR A 166 5.23 7.38 0.71
C THR A 166 6.45 6.98 -0.13
N GLY A 167 6.23 6.20 -1.21
CA GLY A 167 7.28 5.88 -2.18
C GLY A 167 7.89 7.14 -2.83
N ALA A 168 7.03 8.12 -3.16
CA ALA A 168 7.48 9.39 -3.71
C ALA A 168 8.29 10.22 -2.70
N VAL A 169 7.91 10.25 -1.43
CA VAL A 169 8.72 10.89 -0.37
C VAL A 169 10.10 10.24 -0.29
N GLY A 170 10.18 8.89 -0.27
CA GLY A 170 11.46 8.19 -0.36
C GLY A 170 12.26 8.58 -1.61
N THR A 171 11.62 8.63 -2.76
CA THR A 171 12.23 9.06 -4.03
C THR A 171 12.71 10.53 -3.97
N LYS A 172 11.92 11.42 -3.36
CA LYS A 172 12.28 12.85 -3.19
C LYS A 172 13.60 13.03 -2.45
N HIS A 173 13.84 12.22 -1.43
CA HIS A 173 15.03 12.37 -0.56
C HIS A 173 16.19 11.46 -0.95
N LEU A 174 15.96 10.38 -1.68
CA LEU A 174 16.97 9.38 -1.97
C LEU A 174 17.38 9.28 -3.45
N ALA A 175 16.50 9.60 -4.39
CA ALA A 175 16.86 9.63 -5.81
C ALA A 175 17.69 10.87 -6.16
N ARG A 176 18.51 10.76 -7.20
CA ARG A 176 19.21 11.92 -7.75
C ARG A 176 18.21 12.99 -8.20
N LYS A 177 18.56 14.25 -8.05
CA LYS A 177 17.72 15.38 -8.47
C LYS A 177 17.60 15.50 -9.99
N ASP A 178 18.61 15.06 -10.73
CA ASP A 178 18.70 15.05 -12.18
C ASP A 178 18.17 13.76 -12.83
N ALA A 179 17.44 12.92 -12.10
CA ALA A 179 16.84 11.69 -12.60
C ALA A 179 15.90 11.97 -13.78
N LYS A 180 16.05 11.22 -14.87
CA LYS A 180 15.30 11.36 -16.13
C LYS A 180 14.54 10.11 -16.52
N ARG A 181 14.99 8.93 -16.06
CA ARG A 181 14.51 7.64 -16.53
C ARG A 181 13.97 6.79 -15.37
N VAL A 182 12.79 6.25 -15.57
CA VAL A 182 12.11 5.38 -14.59
C VAL A 182 11.86 4.01 -15.21
N GLY A 183 12.09 2.97 -14.42
CA GLY A 183 11.65 1.61 -14.73
C GLY A 183 10.58 1.16 -13.76
N ILE A 184 9.51 0.53 -14.25
CA ILE A 184 8.39 0.07 -13.43
C ILE A 184 8.09 -1.39 -13.71
N LEU A 185 8.03 -2.21 -12.67
CA LEU A 185 7.48 -3.56 -12.72
C LEU A 185 6.05 -3.53 -12.19
N GLY A 186 5.10 -3.95 -13.04
CA GLY A 186 3.66 -3.92 -12.78
C GLY A 186 2.92 -2.96 -13.70
N SER A 187 1.62 -3.24 -13.93
CA SER A 187 0.71 -2.41 -14.74
C SER A 187 -0.64 -2.23 -14.06
N GLY A 188 -0.65 -2.35 -12.72
CA GLY A 188 -1.85 -2.20 -11.91
C GLY A 188 -2.03 -0.79 -11.32
N MET A 189 -2.96 -0.68 -10.38
CA MET A 189 -3.30 0.56 -9.70
C MET A 189 -2.10 1.22 -9.00
N MET A 190 -1.22 0.42 -8.37
CA MET A 190 -0.03 0.93 -7.68
C MET A 190 1.02 1.45 -8.67
N ALA A 191 1.22 0.77 -9.80
CA ALA A 191 2.13 1.24 -10.84
C ALA A 191 1.71 2.61 -11.40
N GLY A 192 0.42 2.77 -11.72
CA GLY A 192 -0.11 4.05 -12.18
C GLY A 192 0.02 5.17 -11.15
N GLY A 193 -0.31 4.88 -9.89
CA GLY A 193 -0.10 5.84 -8.81
C GLY A 193 1.38 6.20 -8.60
N SER A 194 2.29 5.24 -8.81
CA SER A 194 3.73 5.50 -8.71
C SER A 194 4.23 6.43 -9.82
N ILE A 195 3.69 6.34 -11.04
CA ILE A 195 3.98 7.32 -12.10
C ILE A 195 3.56 8.71 -11.62
N GLU A 196 2.29 8.88 -11.25
CA GLU A 196 1.73 10.14 -10.80
C GLU A 196 2.55 10.77 -9.65
N ALA A 197 2.81 9.99 -8.60
CA ALA A 197 3.53 10.46 -7.43
C ALA A 197 5.03 10.76 -7.72
N THR A 198 5.67 9.98 -8.59
CA THR A 198 7.05 10.22 -8.99
C THR A 198 7.19 11.53 -9.77
N LEU A 199 6.25 11.82 -10.66
CA LEU A 199 6.24 13.06 -11.45
C LEU A 199 6.03 14.31 -10.56
N VAL A 200 5.30 14.20 -9.45
CA VAL A 200 5.19 15.26 -8.45
C VAL A 200 6.56 15.63 -7.87
N VAL A 201 7.38 14.65 -7.51
CA VAL A 201 8.67 14.88 -6.83
C VAL A 201 9.85 14.95 -7.77
N ARG A 202 9.70 14.49 -9.01
CA ARG A 202 10.70 14.51 -10.08
C ARG A 202 10.05 14.93 -11.41
N PRO A 203 9.65 16.20 -11.54
CA PRO A 203 8.96 16.69 -12.77
C PRO A 203 9.85 16.65 -14.00
N GLY A 204 11.16 16.45 -13.82
CA GLY A 204 12.13 16.31 -14.92
C GLY A 204 12.23 14.91 -15.51
N ILE A 205 11.37 13.95 -15.15
CA ILE A 205 11.34 12.62 -15.77
C ILE A 205 10.89 12.77 -17.24
N GLU A 206 11.65 12.14 -18.14
CA GLU A 206 11.45 12.20 -19.60
C GLU A 206 11.02 10.84 -20.19
N HIS A 207 11.46 9.73 -19.56
CA HIS A 207 11.26 8.40 -20.11
C HIS A 207 10.88 7.38 -19.03
N ILE A 208 9.87 6.54 -19.29
CA ILE A 208 9.40 5.49 -18.38
C ILE A 208 9.29 4.16 -19.13
N LYS A 209 9.96 3.13 -18.65
CA LYS A 209 9.85 1.75 -19.12
C LYS A 209 8.93 0.96 -18.21
N VAL A 210 7.99 0.20 -18.78
CA VAL A 210 7.03 -0.60 -18.03
C VAL A 210 7.08 -2.05 -18.46
N PHE A 211 7.17 -2.97 -17.50
CA PHE A 211 7.01 -4.39 -17.72
C PHE A 211 5.94 -4.98 -16.81
N SER A 212 5.11 -5.83 -17.38
CA SER A 212 4.18 -6.74 -16.71
C SER A 212 4.01 -8.00 -17.57
N PRO A 213 3.82 -9.20 -16.99
CA PRO A 213 3.74 -10.45 -17.77
C PRO A 213 2.63 -10.44 -18.81
N ASN A 214 1.48 -9.86 -18.53
CA ASN A 214 0.37 -9.78 -19.48
C ASN A 214 0.60 -8.61 -20.46
N ALA A 215 0.94 -8.93 -21.71
CA ALA A 215 1.24 -7.95 -22.76
C ALA A 215 0.07 -7.01 -23.02
N LYS A 216 -1.14 -7.54 -23.17
CA LYS A 216 -2.35 -6.74 -23.45
C LYS A 216 -2.61 -5.69 -22.34
N HIS A 217 -2.52 -6.10 -21.07
CA HIS A 217 -2.70 -5.17 -19.95
C HIS A 217 -1.56 -4.16 -19.87
N ARG A 218 -0.33 -4.57 -20.16
CA ARG A 218 0.86 -3.71 -20.19
C ARG A 218 0.75 -2.63 -21.24
N GLU A 219 0.35 -2.98 -22.45
CA GLU A 219 0.18 -2.04 -23.59
C GLU A 219 -0.95 -1.06 -23.31
N ALA A 220 -2.12 -1.51 -22.89
CA ALA A 220 -3.23 -0.65 -22.51
C ALA A 220 -2.89 0.31 -21.36
N PHE A 221 -2.10 -0.15 -20.39
CA PHE A 221 -1.58 0.69 -19.30
C PHE A 221 -0.65 1.78 -19.83
N VAL A 222 0.30 1.43 -20.69
CA VAL A 222 1.26 2.36 -21.28
C VAL A 222 0.55 3.43 -22.12
N GLU A 223 -0.39 3.03 -22.98
CA GLU A 223 -1.16 3.96 -23.82
C GLU A 223 -1.90 4.98 -22.96
N ARG A 224 -2.67 4.51 -21.97
CA ARG A 224 -3.40 5.38 -21.04
C ARG A 224 -2.50 6.39 -20.33
N TRP A 225 -1.37 5.95 -19.78
CA TRP A 225 -0.50 6.83 -19.01
C TRP A 225 0.31 7.77 -19.89
N ARG A 226 0.66 7.38 -21.12
CA ARG A 226 1.24 8.26 -22.12
C ARG A 226 0.30 9.41 -22.48
N GLU A 227 -0.98 9.11 -22.69
CA GLU A 227 -2.00 10.13 -22.96
C GLU A 227 -2.19 11.10 -21.80
N GLN A 228 -2.21 10.60 -20.56
CA GLN A 228 -2.43 11.43 -19.39
C GLN A 228 -1.24 12.32 -19.04
N THR A 229 -0.02 11.83 -19.17
CA THR A 229 1.19 12.52 -18.72
C THR A 229 1.94 13.26 -19.81
N LYS A 230 1.76 12.88 -21.07
CA LYS A 230 2.53 13.35 -22.24
C LYS A 230 4.03 13.02 -22.18
N ILE A 231 4.42 12.07 -21.31
CA ILE A 231 5.78 11.57 -21.17
C ILE A 231 5.98 10.36 -22.08
N ASP A 232 7.21 10.14 -22.53
CA ASP A 232 7.56 8.95 -23.28
C ASP A 232 7.52 7.71 -22.37
N ILE A 233 6.41 6.96 -22.42
CA ILE A 233 6.20 5.73 -21.68
C ILE A 233 6.15 4.57 -22.65
N VAL A 234 7.00 3.55 -22.45
CA VAL A 234 7.11 2.41 -23.36
C VAL A 234 6.92 1.07 -22.63
N ALA A 235 6.22 0.16 -23.29
CA ALA A 235 6.16 -1.24 -22.89
C ALA A 235 7.45 -1.95 -23.31
N VAL A 236 8.03 -2.75 -22.43
CA VAL A 236 9.22 -3.55 -22.71
C VAL A 236 8.95 -5.04 -22.48
N GLU A 237 9.79 -5.91 -23.07
CA GLU A 237 9.50 -7.33 -23.17
C GLU A 237 10.02 -8.15 -21.96
N SER A 238 10.79 -7.55 -21.04
CA SER A 238 11.27 -8.24 -19.85
C SER A 238 11.42 -7.31 -18.64
N ALA A 239 11.40 -7.90 -17.45
CA ALA A 239 11.68 -7.19 -16.21
C ALA A 239 13.09 -6.58 -16.23
N GLU A 240 14.07 -7.28 -16.78
CA GLU A 240 15.43 -6.79 -16.94
C GLU A 240 15.48 -5.55 -17.84
N ALA A 241 14.81 -5.57 -19.00
CA ALA A 241 14.75 -4.44 -19.92
C ALA A 241 14.11 -3.20 -19.27
N ALA A 242 13.12 -3.41 -18.38
CA ALA A 242 12.52 -2.32 -17.62
C ALA A 242 13.49 -1.72 -16.59
N MET A 243 14.35 -2.51 -15.98
CA MET A 243 15.20 -2.08 -14.85
C MET A 243 16.61 -1.65 -15.24
N ARG A 244 17.10 -2.00 -16.43
CA ARG A 244 18.42 -1.54 -16.88
C ARG A 244 18.41 -0.09 -17.33
N ASP A 245 19.49 0.61 -17.08
CA ASP A 245 19.74 2.00 -17.51
C ASP A 245 18.64 2.99 -17.07
N VAL A 246 18.16 2.85 -15.85
CA VAL A 246 17.21 3.75 -15.24
C VAL A 246 17.80 4.46 -14.02
N ASP A 247 17.29 5.64 -13.73
CA ASP A 247 17.69 6.43 -12.56
C ASP A 247 16.84 6.05 -11.33
N ILE A 248 15.59 5.61 -11.57
CA ILE A 248 14.65 5.17 -10.55
C ILE A 248 14.04 3.83 -10.99
N ALA A 249 14.15 2.81 -10.15
CA ALA A 249 13.61 1.47 -10.35
C ALA A 249 12.47 1.22 -9.36
N ILE A 250 11.25 1.01 -9.84
CA ILE A 250 10.04 0.86 -9.02
C ILE A 250 9.47 -0.55 -9.16
N GLY A 251 9.34 -1.27 -8.01
CA GLY A 251 8.51 -2.45 -7.89
C GLY A 251 7.09 -2.04 -7.49
N ALA A 252 6.08 -2.44 -8.25
CA ALA A 252 4.67 -2.14 -8.00
C ALA A 252 3.77 -3.33 -8.40
N THR A 253 4.14 -4.52 -7.93
CA THR A 253 3.49 -5.79 -8.25
C THR A 253 2.74 -6.36 -7.06
N ASN A 254 2.00 -7.43 -7.28
CA ASN A 254 1.35 -8.22 -6.23
C ASN A 254 2.04 -9.58 -6.01
N THR A 255 3.29 -9.70 -6.43
CA THR A 255 4.04 -10.96 -6.30
C THR A 255 4.58 -11.16 -4.88
N PHE A 256 4.71 -12.44 -4.50
CA PHE A 256 5.39 -12.87 -3.28
C PHE A 256 6.82 -13.38 -3.54
N THR A 257 7.25 -13.36 -4.80
CA THR A 257 8.60 -13.79 -5.21
C THR A 257 9.35 -12.63 -5.83
N PRO A 258 10.68 -12.51 -5.61
CA PRO A 258 11.47 -11.42 -6.15
C PRO A 258 11.39 -11.36 -7.69
N VAL A 259 11.04 -10.20 -8.20
CA VAL A 259 10.96 -9.89 -9.64
C VAL A 259 11.90 -8.75 -10.04
N LEU A 260 12.37 -7.95 -9.08
CA LEU A 260 13.39 -6.94 -9.26
C LEU A 260 14.72 -7.48 -8.73
N ARG A 261 15.74 -7.56 -9.61
CA ARG A 261 17.03 -8.13 -9.28
C ARG A 261 18.10 -7.06 -9.16
N GLY A 262 18.89 -7.15 -8.11
CA GLY A 262 19.96 -6.19 -7.83
C GLY A 262 21.05 -6.17 -8.90
N GLU A 263 21.27 -7.26 -9.63
CA GLU A 263 22.26 -7.34 -10.72
C GLU A 263 21.91 -6.44 -11.92
N TRP A 264 20.65 -6.04 -12.08
CA TRP A 264 20.22 -5.11 -13.13
C TRP A 264 20.42 -3.65 -12.78
N ILE A 265 20.68 -3.35 -11.50
CA ILE A 265 20.72 -1.99 -10.96
C ILE A 265 22.14 -1.39 -11.13
N ALA A 266 22.20 -0.26 -11.82
CA ALA A 266 23.44 0.47 -12.03
C ALA A 266 23.80 1.38 -10.83
N PRO A 267 25.08 1.75 -10.65
CA PRO A 267 25.44 2.81 -9.70
C PRO A 267 24.66 4.10 -9.94
N GLY A 268 24.22 4.73 -8.86
CA GLY A 268 23.43 5.97 -8.90
C GLY A 268 21.91 5.77 -8.97
N THR A 269 21.43 4.55 -9.19
CA THR A 269 20.00 4.25 -9.24
C THR A 269 19.37 4.33 -7.84
N HIS A 270 18.13 4.78 -7.79
CA HIS A 270 17.24 4.68 -6.63
C HIS A 270 16.24 3.55 -6.83
N ILE A 271 16.15 2.64 -5.86
CA ILE A 271 15.17 1.55 -5.83
C ILE A 271 14.03 1.96 -4.90
N ASN A 272 12.79 1.78 -5.35
CA ASN A 272 11.59 1.93 -4.54
C ASN A 272 10.72 0.68 -4.70
N SER A 273 10.57 -0.13 -3.66
CA SER A 273 9.69 -1.31 -3.68
C SER A 273 8.40 -1.03 -2.92
N THR A 274 7.27 -1.37 -3.53
CA THR A 274 5.95 -1.23 -2.90
C THR A 274 5.75 -2.28 -1.79
N THR A 275 6.37 -3.45 -1.97
CA THR A 275 6.41 -4.51 -0.97
C THR A 275 7.82 -5.09 -0.87
N PRO A 276 8.26 -5.51 0.33
CA PRO A 276 9.60 -6.07 0.52
C PRO A 276 9.88 -7.32 -0.34
N GLY A 277 8.85 -8.12 -0.69
CA GLY A 277 9.01 -9.37 -1.42
C GLY A 277 9.29 -9.22 -2.91
N GLU A 278 9.22 -8.02 -3.45
CA GLU A 278 9.47 -7.77 -4.88
C GLU A 278 10.95 -7.77 -5.25
N THR A 279 11.85 -7.57 -4.28
CA THR A 279 13.28 -7.41 -4.47
C THR A 279 14.06 -8.63 -3.99
N ASP A 280 15.13 -8.98 -4.68
CA ASP A 280 16.05 -10.01 -4.23
C ASP A 280 17.08 -9.50 -3.21
N GLU A 281 17.83 -10.42 -2.61
CA GLU A 281 18.90 -10.11 -1.65
C GLU A 281 19.98 -9.19 -2.24
N ALA A 282 20.25 -9.32 -3.55
CA ALA A 282 21.25 -8.50 -4.20
C ALA A 282 20.88 -7.00 -4.22
N CYS A 283 19.57 -6.65 -4.26
CA CYS A 283 19.13 -5.28 -4.09
C CYS A 283 19.55 -4.71 -2.73
N HIS A 284 19.38 -5.49 -1.66
CA HIS A 284 19.76 -5.08 -0.30
C HIS A 284 21.27 -4.97 -0.13
N ARG A 285 22.01 -5.95 -0.62
CA ARG A 285 23.47 -6.03 -0.49
C ARG A 285 24.19 -4.91 -1.25
N ARG A 286 23.67 -4.53 -2.42
CA ARG A 286 24.26 -3.50 -3.28
C ARG A 286 23.85 -2.08 -2.94
N ALA A 287 22.79 -1.90 -2.17
CA ALA A 287 22.36 -0.57 -1.76
C ALA A 287 23.30 0.02 -0.70
N ASP A 288 23.88 1.18 -1.00
CA ASP A 288 24.71 1.95 -0.07
C ASP A 288 23.89 2.62 1.03
N VAL A 289 22.66 3.02 0.69
CA VAL A 289 21.72 3.66 1.61
C VAL A 289 20.40 2.92 1.54
N ARG A 290 19.94 2.39 2.67
CA ARG A 290 18.66 1.72 2.82
C ARG A 290 17.79 2.47 3.80
N VAL A 291 16.56 2.73 3.41
CA VAL A 291 15.57 3.40 4.25
C VAL A 291 14.26 2.63 4.17
N MET A 292 13.69 2.29 5.30
CA MET A 292 12.37 1.68 5.41
C MET A 292 11.36 2.74 5.86
N THR A 293 10.16 2.67 5.35
CA THR A 293 9.10 3.60 5.76
C THR A 293 8.88 3.57 7.26
N TRP A 294 8.69 2.38 7.80
CA TRP A 294 8.39 2.14 9.20
C TRP A 294 8.77 0.73 9.59
N TRP A 295 9.48 0.59 10.70
CA TRP A 295 9.77 -0.70 11.30
C TRP A 295 8.62 -1.10 12.21
N SER A 296 7.70 -1.89 11.69
CA SER A 296 6.69 -2.53 12.51
C SER A 296 7.39 -3.53 13.42
N HIS A 297 7.52 -3.20 14.69
CA HIS A 297 7.97 -4.18 15.68
C HIS A 297 6.93 -5.28 15.78
N SER A 298 7.11 -6.32 14.98
CA SER A 298 6.28 -7.54 15.03
C SER A 298 6.37 -8.28 16.36
N ASP A 299 7.21 -7.79 17.27
CA ASP A 299 7.46 -8.37 18.59
C ASP A 299 6.23 -8.34 19.52
N ARG A 300 5.21 -7.57 19.18
CA ARG A 300 3.92 -7.54 19.89
C ARG A 300 2.85 -8.44 19.26
N PHE A 301 3.20 -9.11 18.17
CA PHE A 301 2.28 -10.03 17.52
C PHE A 301 2.36 -11.38 18.24
N ASP A 302 1.34 -11.72 18.99
CA ASP A 302 1.21 -13.03 19.62
C ASP A 302 0.83 -14.07 18.56
N ALA A 303 1.86 -14.67 17.96
CA ALA A 303 1.68 -15.65 16.91
C ALA A 303 1.30 -17.03 17.43
N ASP A 304 1.47 -17.30 18.69
CA ASP A 304 1.14 -18.61 19.26
C ASP A 304 -0.38 -18.80 19.28
N ASN A 305 -1.14 -17.69 19.26
CA ASN A 305 -2.60 -17.68 19.10
C ASN A 305 -3.06 -17.50 17.64
N TYR A 306 -2.13 -17.38 16.68
CA TYR A 306 -2.44 -17.16 15.29
C TYR A 306 -2.47 -18.48 14.52
N VAL A 307 -3.60 -19.18 14.63
CA VAL A 307 -3.85 -20.41 13.88
C VAL A 307 -4.74 -20.07 12.69
N LEU A 308 -4.20 -20.26 11.47
CA LEU A 308 -5.00 -20.36 10.25
C LEU A 308 -5.35 -21.83 10.02
N PRO A 309 -6.55 -22.30 10.41
CA PRO A 309 -6.96 -23.66 10.07
C PRO A 309 -7.00 -23.79 8.55
N ALA A 310 -6.33 -24.77 8.00
CA ALA A 310 -6.30 -25.09 6.57
C ALA A 310 -5.62 -24.05 5.63
N ALA A 311 -4.84 -23.13 6.15
CA ALA A 311 -4.05 -22.24 5.26
C ALA A 311 -2.81 -22.99 4.71
N PRO A 312 -2.43 -22.78 3.44
CA PRO A 312 -1.18 -23.26 2.89
C PRO A 312 0.02 -22.86 3.76
N GLU A 313 1.02 -23.73 3.88
CA GLU A 313 2.21 -23.47 4.72
C GLU A 313 2.90 -22.13 4.37
N ALA A 314 2.91 -21.74 3.09
CA ALA A 314 3.41 -20.45 2.64
C ALA A 314 2.63 -19.26 3.24
N HIS A 315 1.32 -19.41 3.45
CA HIS A 315 0.47 -18.39 4.06
C HIS A 315 0.75 -18.24 5.56
N VAL A 316 0.91 -19.35 6.26
CA VAL A 316 1.32 -19.37 7.68
C VAL A 316 2.67 -18.67 7.85
N LYS A 317 3.64 -18.96 6.98
CA LYS A 317 4.96 -18.31 6.99
C LYS A 317 4.88 -16.80 6.72
N MET A 318 3.94 -16.34 5.89
CA MET A 318 3.80 -14.93 5.57
C MET A 318 3.24 -14.08 6.72
N PHE A 319 2.38 -14.66 7.55
CA PHE A 319 1.65 -13.92 8.59
C PHE A 319 1.99 -14.34 10.03
N SER A 320 2.83 -15.35 10.24
CA SER A 320 3.20 -15.83 11.57
C SER A 320 4.49 -15.19 12.10
N SER A 321 4.62 -15.07 13.41
CA SER A 321 5.86 -14.61 14.08
C SER A 321 7.01 -15.61 13.99
N LYS A 322 6.76 -16.86 13.59
CA LYS A 322 7.81 -17.83 13.21
C LYS A 322 8.73 -17.30 12.10
N ARG A 323 8.40 -16.15 11.50
CA ARG A 323 9.34 -15.36 10.71
C ARG A 323 10.65 -15.02 11.43
N LYS A 324 10.73 -15.15 12.76
CA LYS A 324 11.98 -14.90 13.50
C LYS A 324 13.12 -15.85 13.12
N GLU A 325 12.81 -17.03 12.62
CA GLU A 325 13.80 -18.06 12.27
C GLU A 325 14.09 -18.17 10.77
N ASP A 326 13.31 -17.45 9.93
CA ASP A 326 13.47 -17.48 8.48
C ASP A 326 14.51 -16.45 8.05
N ASN A 327 15.56 -16.89 7.34
CA ASN A 327 16.57 -16.03 6.68
C ASN A 327 16.00 -15.29 5.46
N SER A 328 14.70 -15.11 5.39
CA SER A 328 14.03 -14.43 4.28
C SER A 328 14.43 -12.95 4.21
N PRO A 329 14.39 -12.35 3.02
CA PRO A 329 14.70 -10.94 2.79
C PRO A 329 13.82 -9.94 3.57
N TRP A 330 12.83 -10.43 4.31
CA TRP A 330 11.95 -9.66 5.19
C TRP A 330 12.61 -9.18 6.49
N ARG A 331 13.75 -9.75 6.86
CA ARG A 331 14.55 -9.29 8.00
C ARG A 331 15.46 -8.14 7.59
N LEU A 332 14.86 -7.02 7.28
CA LEU A 332 15.55 -5.86 6.75
C LEU A 332 16.43 -5.14 7.76
N ASN A 333 16.25 -5.39 9.03
CA ASN A 333 17.06 -4.81 10.11
C ASN A 333 18.02 -5.82 10.74
N THR A 334 18.69 -6.60 9.90
CA THR A 334 19.80 -7.44 10.37
C THR A 334 21.08 -6.62 10.45
N PRO A 335 22.04 -7.00 11.31
CA PRO A 335 23.32 -6.30 11.39
C PRO A 335 24.06 -6.16 10.05
N GLN A 336 23.83 -7.11 9.14
CA GLN A 336 24.43 -7.09 7.80
C GLN A 336 23.78 -6.08 6.85
N TRP A 337 22.55 -5.63 7.13
CA TRP A 337 21.83 -4.64 6.31
C TRP A 337 21.18 -3.56 7.18
N PRO A 338 21.99 -2.70 7.79
CA PRO A 338 21.47 -1.62 8.62
C PRO A 338 20.55 -0.73 7.78
N THR A 339 19.36 -0.48 8.28
CA THR A 339 18.31 0.25 7.58
C THR A 339 17.80 1.36 8.48
N ALA A 340 17.80 2.58 7.98
CA ALA A 340 17.19 3.71 8.67
C ALA A 340 15.67 3.72 8.44
N GLU A 341 14.93 4.34 9.34
CA GLU A 341 13.52 4.65 9.11
C GLU A 341 13.35 5.97 8.37
N LEU A 342 12.29 6.08 7.58
CA LEU A 342 11.97 7.29 6.80
C LEU A 342 11.85 8.52 7.71
N GLY A 343 11.19 8.37 8.87
CA GLY A 343 11.08 9.45 9.84
C GLY A 343 12.44 9.96 10.33
N ASN A 344 13.39 9.06 10.57
CA ASN A 344 14.75 9.44 10.99
C ASN A 344 15.52 10.14 9.87
N LEU A 345 15.34 9.70 8.62
CA LEU A 345 15.91 10.40 7.46
C LEU A 345 15.38 11.83 7.37
N LEU A 346 14.06 12.00 7.44
CA LEU A 346 13.39 13.29 7.28
C LEU A 346 13.65 14.25 8.45
N ALA A 347 13.86 13.72 9.65
CA ALA A 347 14.26 14.51 10.83
C ALA A 347 15.76 14.82 10.89
N GLY A 348 16.56 14.40 9.88
CA GLY A 348 18.00 14.62 9.84
C GLY A 348 18.80 13.73 10.80
N LYS A 349 18.18 12.67 11.35
CA LYS A 349 18.82 11.73 12.28
C LYS A 349 19.54 10.58 11.55
N ALA A 350 19.30 10.42 10.27
CA ALA A 350 19.97 9.45 9.40
C ALA A 350 20.40 10.10 8.09
N ALA A 351 21.53 9.64 7.55
CA ALA A 351 22.03 10.14 6.28
C ALA A 351 21.26 9.56 5.09
N GLY A 352 20.93 10.42 4.14
CA GLY A 352 20.43 10.03 2.83
C GLY A 352 21.56 9.82 1.81
N ARG A 353 21.27 10.06 0.54
CA ARG A 353 22.26 10.04 -0.54
C ARG A 353 23.30 11.15 -0.35
N THR A 354 24.57 10.78 -0.34
CA THR A 354 25.73 11.71 -0.23
C THR A 354 26.60 11.72 -1.51
N SER A 355 26.40 10.77 -2.42
CA SER A 355 27.14 10.69 -3.69
C SER A 355 26.19 10.32 -4.86
N PRO A 356 26.44 10.87 -6.06
CA PRO A 356 25.64 10.52 -7.25
C PRO A 356 25.80 9.07 -7.68
N LYS A 357 26.87 8.37 -7.27
CA LYS A 357 27.11 6.97 -7.62
C LYS A 357 26.47 5.97 -6.67
N GLN A 358 26.03 6.40 -5.47
CA GLN A 358 25.37 5.50 -4.52
C GLN A 358 24.11 4.89 -5.08
N ILE A 359 23.89 3.61 -4.82
CA ILE A 359 22.61 2.96 -4.98
C ILE A 359 21.82 3.21 -3.68
N THR A 360 20.62 3.77 -3.80
CA THR A 360 19.75 4.01 -2.65
C THR A 360 18.50 3.15 -2.76
N PHE A 361 17.98 2.70 -1.63
CA PHE A 361 16.82 1.82 -1.61
C PHE A 361 15.81 2.28 -0.55
N HIS A 362 14.59 2.61 -0.99
CA HIS A 362 13.44 2.84 -0.14
C HIS A 362 12.55 1.60 -0.12
N ILE A 363 12.41 1.00 1.04
CA ILE A 363 11.57 -0.17 1.29
C ILE A 363 10.25 0.32 1.85
N ASN A 364 9.23 0.34 1.02
CA ASN A 364 7.94 0.87 1.42
C ASN A 364 7.21 -0.13 2.34
N ALA A 365 6.64 0.39 3.41
CA ALA A 365 5.86 -0.37 4.38
C ALA A 365 4.66 0.44 4.86
N SER A 366 3.68 -0.25 5.42
CA SER A 366 2.47 0.36 5.95
C SER A 366 2.68 0.85 7.37
N ALA A 367 2.25 2.08 7.65
CA ALA A 367 2.21 2.68 8.98
C ALA A 367 0.84 3.33 9.21
N GLY A 368 0.29 3.22 10.40
CA GLY A 368 -1.02 3.80 10.74
C GLY A 368 -1.07 5.31 10.60
N VAL A 369 0.05 5.99 10.86
CA VAL A 369 0.18 7.44 10.71
C VAL A 369 -0.13 7.96 9.31
N GLN A 370 0.05 7.13 8.26
CA GLN A 370 -0.29 7.51 6.88
C GLN A 370 -1.79 7.78 6.71
N PHE A 371 -2.64 7.08 7.46
CA PHE A 371 -4.09 7.29 7.43
C PHE A 371 -4.52 8.54 8.20
N ALA A 372 -3.83 8.86 9.29
CA ALA A 372 -4.03 10.13 9.99
C ALA A 372 -3.61 11.32 9.12
N ALA A 373 -2.51 11.21 8.39
CA ALA A 373 -2.00 12.24 7.50
C ALA A 373 -2.98 12.54 6.36
N LEU A 374 -3.26 11.53 5.52
CA LEU A 374 -4.14 11.72 4.36
C LEU A 374 -5.58 11.96 4.76
N GLY A 375 -6.09 11.22 5.74
CA GLY A 375 -7.46 11.41 6.23
C GLY A 375 -7.67 12.82 6.79
N GLY A 376 -6.71 13.32 7.55
CA GLY A 376 -6.75 14.71 8.07
C GLY A 376 -6.74 15.75 6.96
N LYS A 377 -5.90 15.58 5.92
CA LYS A 377 -5.86 16.47 4.76
C LYS A 377 -7.15 16.43 3.94
N ILE A 378 -7.70 15.23 3.75
CA ILE A 378 -8.99 15.04 3.07
C ILE A 378 -10.11 15.73 3.85
N LEU A 379 -10.19 15.54 5.17
CA LEU A 379 -11.19 16.17 6.02
C LEU A 379 -11.11 17.71 5.93
N GLU A 380 -9.90 18.27 6.02
CA GLU A 380 -9.68 19.71 5.88
C GLU A 380 -10.22 20.24 4.55
N ASN A 381 -9.82 19.59 3.46
CA ASN A 381 -10.20 20.00 2.11
C ASN A 381 -11.68 19.73 1.80
N ALA A 382 -12.25 18.62 2.29
CA ALA A 382 -13.66 18.31 2.12
C ALA A 382 -14.56 19.39 2.76
N ARG A 383 -14.23 19.81 3.97
CA ARG A 383 -14.93 20.92 4.64
C ARG A 383 -14.82 22.22 3.86
N LYS A 384 -13.64 22.57 3.34
CA LYS A 384 -13.43 23.79 2.52
C LYS A 384 -14.21 23.74 1.21
N LYS A 385 -14.39 22.56 0.63
CA LYS A 385 -15.08 22.34 -0.65
C LYS A 385 -16.58 22.05 -0.49
N GLY A 386 -17.08 21.93 0.73
CA GLY A 386 -18.48 21.57 1.01
C GLY A 386 -18.82 20.15 0.56
N LEU A 387 -17.86 19.21 0.63
CA LEU A 387 -18.07 17.82 0.28
C LEU A 387 -18.54 17.00 1.49
N GLY A 388 -19.33 15.96 1.23
CA GLY A 388 -19.80 15.02 2.24
C GLY A 388 -21.11 15.37 2.88
N HIS A 389 -21.50 14.54 3.85
CA HIS A 389 -22.73 14.67 4.60
C HIS A 389 -22.42 14.79 6.09
N GLU A 390 -22.90 15.84 6.73
CA GLU A 390 -22.74 16.01 8.16
C GLU A 390 -23.88 15.33 8.93
N VAL A 391 -23.50 14.58 9.96
CA VAL A 391 -24.44 13.95 10.90
C VAL A 391 -24.15 14.44 12.32
N PRO A 392 -25.16 14.45 13.21
CA PRO A 392 -24.95 14.82 14.61
C PRO A 392 -23.87 13.96 15.27
N THR A 393 -22.86 14.59 15.87
CA THR A 393 -21.80 13.85 16.59
C THR A 393 -22.35 13.06 17.77
N ASP A 394 -23.44 13.56 18.38
CA ASP A 394 -24.12 12.94 19.53
C ASP A 394 -24.59 11.50 19.24
N TRP A 395 -24.81 11.17 17.98
CA TRP A 395 -25.18 9.79 17.58
C TRP A 395 -24.07 8.76 17.85
N PHE A 396 -22.85 9.25 18.08
CA PHE A 396 -21.66 8.41 18.30
C PHE A 396 -21.10 8.54 19.73
N LEU A 397 -21.82 9.25 20.60
CA LEU A 397 -21.45 9.37 22.01
C LEU A 397 -22.17 8.28 22.83
N GLU A 398 -21.45 7.68 23.76
CA GLU A 398 -22.00 6.74 24.73
C GLU A 398 -22.48 7.44 25.98
N GLU A 399 -23.56 6.96 26.55
CA GLU A 399 -24.09 7.42 27.85
C GLU A 399 -23.67 6.43 28.92
N LEU A 400 -22.63 6.76 29.70
CA LEU A 400 -22.13 5.89 30.77
C LEU A 400 -22.99 6.00 32.05
N HIS A 401 -23.70 7.10 32.22
CA HIS A 401 -24.55 7.38 33.37
C HIS A 401 -25.87 7.95 32.88
N PRO A 402 -26.82 7.11 32.44
CA PRO A 402 -28.13 7.54 31.97
C PRO A 402 -28.99 8.12 33.09
#